data_bf3efc24c0b77e88032c998f3ba5f398
#
_entry.id   bf3efc24c0b77e88032c998f3ba5f398
#
_cell.length_a   1.000
_cell.length_b   1.000
_cell.length_c   1.000
_cell.angle_alpha   90.00
_cell.angle_beta   90.00
_cell.angle_gamma   90.00
#
_symmetry.space_group_name_H-M   'P 1'
#
loop_
_entity.id
_entity.type
_entity.pdbx_description
1 polymer ?
#
loop_
_entity_poly.entity_id
_entity_poly.type
_entity_poly.pdbx_seq_one_letter_code
_entity_poly.pdbx_strand_id
1 'polypeptide(L)'
;MHRRWKTVAGGAALLLAAGAGFAVWQLRAPQVDALPVRYAPLVRTLQFSARVATLSRVDVGSTITGRVEAVRVTEGAPVRQGDVLVQLESDELRAALAQAQASAQQAQARLAGLRSSGRSAAEAAQAQAQAQLRAAQATLVRAQQLVVQGFYSAAQLDEARRAVDVAQAQARSATAQVQANADVGTEVVQAQAQLELARAGVTAAQARLAQTALRAPADARVLLRAVEPGQIVQPGKALLSLALAGPTQLVAQVDERFLEQLQVGQPASVVADAFADQRFAARVLSIAPAVDAQRGAIEVKFALLEQAPSYLREDMTLSVEVETARRARALVLPQAALRSQGAAGALTLGAQSAPDGQTGPTVAGSPAPDGQSGQGTILPAPAAQAQVLVAEQGRAQPRTITLGLRTLDAVEVLSGLTEGDTVLRADAALQPGARVRPRPVVWAPGGAAGAARAGAAGDAGAAMTNAMGR
;
A
#
# COMPACT_ATOMS: atom_id res chain seq x y z
N MET A 1 -84.72 51.72 41.76
CA MET A 1 -83.30 51.98 41.65
C MET A 1 -82.38 50.71 41.90
N HIS A 2 -82.85 49.60 42.42
CA HIS A 2 -81.99 48.39 42.76
C HIS A 2 -81.61 47.39 41.63
N ARG A 3 -82.21 47.53 40.45
CA ARG A 3 -81.99 46.55 39.38
C ARG A 3 -80.71 46.82 38.52
N ARG A 4 -80.29 48.10 38.42
CA ARG A 4 -79.09 48.53 37.67
C ARG A 4 -77.76 48.23 38.41
N TRP A 5 -77.80 48.14 39.72
CA TRP A 5 -76.57 47.91 40.52
C TRP A 5 -76.13 46.42 40.46
N LYS A 6 -77.06 45.47 40.31
CA LYS A 6 -76.73 44.04 40.17
C LYS A 6 -76.09 43.74 38.86
N THR A 7 -76.40 44.44 37.78
CA THR A 7 -75.78 44.29 36.48
C THR A 7 -74.38 44.86 36.42
N VAL A 8 -74.10 45.98 37.10
CA VAL A 8 -72.77 46.58 37.20
C VAL A 8 -71.85 45.73 38.10
N ALA A 9 -72.34 45.16 39.20
CA ALA A 9 -71.59 44.29 40.07
C ALA A 9 -71.23 42.96 39.39
N GLY A 10 -72.14 42.37 38.54
CA GLY A 10 -71.88 41.20 37.74
C GLY A 10 -70.82 41.44 36.66
N GLY A 11 -70.81 42.60 36.00
CA GLY A 11 -69.83 42.98 35.02
C GLY A 11 -68.41 43.15 35.61
N ALA A 12 -68.35 43.78 36.80
CA ALA A 12 -67.06 43.96 37.51
C ALA A 12 -66.49 42.65 38.00
N ALA A 13 -67.30 41.66 38.44
CA ALA A 13 -66.88 40.34 38.86
C ALA A 13 -66.34 39.50 37.67
N LEU A 14 -67.00 39.66 36.49
CA LEU A 14 -66.54 38.94 35.26
C LEU A 14 -65.21 39.52 34.73
N LEU A 15 -65.02 40.86 34.81
CA LEU A 15 -63.76 41.48 34.46
C LEU A 15 -62.61 41.10 35.43
N LEU A 16 -62.91 40.99 36.72
CA LEU A 16 -61.96 40.53 37.72
C LEU A 16 -61.62 39.05 37.53
N ALA A 17 -62.59 38.15 37.18
CA ALA A 17 -62.38 36.79 36.90
C ALA A 17 -61.59 36.59 35.57
N ALA A 18 -61.89 37.39 34.54
CA ALA A 18 -61.14 37.38 33.29
C ALA A 18 -59.73 37.92 33.47
N GLY A 19 -59.51 38.94 34.27
CA GLY A 19 -58.20 39.47 34.65
C GLY A 19 -57.39 38.50 35.49
N ALA A 20 -58.03 37.79 36.45
CA ALA A 20 -57.38 36.73 37.22
C ALA A 20 -57.02 35.51 36.34
N GLY A 21 -57.92 35.11 35.43
CA GLY A 21 -57.67 34.03 34.44
C GLY A 21 -56.51 34.35 33.49
N PHE A 22 -56.48 35.62 33.00
CA PHE A 22 -55.37 36.10 32.16
C PHE A 22 -54.05 36.21 32.92
N ALA A 23 -54.10 36.72 34.19
CA ALA A 23 -52.89 36.69 35.04
C ALA A 23 -52.39 35.31 35.38
N VAL A 24 -53.25 34.30 35.62
CA VAL A 24 -52.92 32.93 35.86
C VAL A 24 -52.36 32.30 34.55
N TRP A 25 -52.93 32.63 33.38
CA TRP A 25 -52.41 32.19 32.09
C TRP A 25 -51.05 32.80 31.77
N GLN A 26 -50.83 34.10 32.03
CA GLN A 26 -49.51 34.72 31.91
C GLN A 26 -48.48 34.21 32.95
N LEU A 27 -48.91 33.74 34.10
CA LEU A 27 -48.04 33.17 35.14
C LEU A 27 -47.71 31.72 34.93
N ARG A 28 -48.35 31.01 33.96
CA ARG A 28 -47.99 29.66 33.61
C ARG A 28 -46.71 29.64 32.73
N ALA A 29 -45.55 29.47 33.40
CA ALA A 29 -44.29 29.29 32.69
C ALA A 29 -44.35 28.04 31.75
N PRO A 30 -43.97 28.15 30.48
CA PRO A 30 -43.95 27.03 29.55
C PRO A 30 -43.02 25.91 30.08
N GLN A 31 -43.43 24.65 29.91
CA GLN A 31 -42.57 23.52 30.18
C GLN A 31 -41.58 23.36 29.02
N VAL A 32 -40.29 23.36 29.33
CA VAL A 32 -39.21 23.27 28.34
C VAL A 32 -38.30 22.09 28.70
N ASP A 33 -37.98 21.32 27.71
CA ASP A 33 -37.03 20.23 27.88
C ASP A 33 -35.69 20.79 28.32
N ALA A 34 -35.21 20.23 29.42
CA ALA A 34 -33.99 20.63 30.09
C ALA A 34 -33.01 19.48 30.18
N LEU A 35 -31.80 19.73 29.77
CA LEU A 35 -30.72 18.78 29.61
C LEU A 35 -29.71 18.97 30.74
N PRO A 36 -29.57 18.03 31.67
CA PRO A 36 -28.59 18.15 32.74
C PRO A 36 -27.18 17.99 32.20
N VAL A 37 -26.31 18.89 32.53
CA VAL A 37 -24.88 18.85 32.21
C VAL A 37 -24.23 17.87 33.16
N ARG A 38 -23.47 16.91 32.60
CA ARG A 38 -22.80 15.84 33.38
C ARG A 38 -21.45 15.50 32.79
N TYR A 39 -20.59 14.86 33.61
CA TYR A 39 -19.39 14.26 33.12
C TYR A 39 -19.69 12.91 32.44
N ALA A 40 -19.16 12.75 31.22
CA ALA A 40 -19.21 11.48 30.50
C ALA A 40 -17.97 11.32 29.59
N PRO A 41 -17.62 10.09 29.24
CA PRO A 41 -16.58 9.86 28.25
C PRO A 41 -17.07 10.39 26.88
N LEU A 42 -16.19 11.08 26.17
CA LEU A 42 -16.45 11.59 24.83
C LEU A 42 -15.41 11.09 23.86
N VAL A 43 -15.86 10.43 22.80
CA VAL A 43 -15.01 9.87 21.74
C VAL A 43 -15.45 10.48 20.42
N ARG A 44 -14.51 11.06 19.69
CA ARG A 44 -14.74 11.51 18.33
C ARG A 44 -14.24 10.46 17.38
N THR A 45 -15.13 9.94 16.55
CA THR A 45 -14.81 8.99 15.51
C THR A 45 -15.03 9.61 14.13
N LEU A 46 -14.22 9.19 13.18
CA LEU A 46 -14.44 9.43 11.76
C LEU A 46 -14.67 8.10 11.08
N GLN A 47 -15.68 8.03 10.23
CA GLN A 47 -16.05 6.82 9.51
C GLN A 47 -15.65 6.96 8.04
N PHE A 48 -14.98 5.93 7.53
CA PHE A 48 -14.53 5.84 6.15
C PHE A 48 -14.89 4.49 5.57
N SER A 49 -15.09 4.46 4.25
CA SER A 49 -15.14 3.21 3.50
C SER A 49 -13.72 2.75 3.17
N ALA A 50 -13.40 1.51 3.46
CA ALA A 50 -12.12 0.88 3.17
C ALA A 50 -12.32 -0.40 2.34
N ARG A 51 -11.25 -0.88 1.72
CA ARG A 51 -11.22 -2.17 1.04
C ARG A 51 -10.15 -3.06 1.64
N VAL A 52 -10.42 -4.36 1.65
CA VAL A 52 -9.41 -5.35 1.98
C VAL A 52 -8.37 -5.37 0.86
N ALA A 53 -7.11 -5.25 1.21
CA ALA A 53 -5.99 -5.40 0.30
C ALA A 53 -4.95 -6.34 0.90
N THR A 54 -4.39 -7.22 0.08
CA THR A 54 -3.15 -7.91 0.46
C THR A 54 -1.97 -6.95 0.34
N LEU A 55 -0.88 -7.32 0.99
CA LEU A 55 0.35 -6.51 0.99
C LEU A 55 0.85 -6.23 -0.44
N SER A 56 0.70 -7.21 -1.32
CA SER A 56 1.12 -7.10 -2.71
C SER A 56 0.31 -8.04 -3.61
N ARG A 57 -0.14 -7.51 -4.72
CA ARG A 57 -0.71 -8.26 -5.84
C ARG A 57 0.32 -8.33 -6.96
N VAL A 58 0.57 -9.52 -7.48
CA VAL A 58 1.52 -9.74 -8.57
C VAL A 58 0.83 -10.43 -9.72
N ASP A 59 0.96 -9.85 -10.89
CA ASP A 59 0.49 -10.45 -12.13
C ASP A 59 1.62 -11.30 -12.74
N VAL A 60 1.36 -12.58 -12.90
CA VAL A 60 2.29 -13.54 -13.52
C VAL A 60 1.93 -13.69 -14.98
N GLY A 61 2.88 -13.38 -15.85
CA GLY A 61 2.77 -13.50 -17.29
C GLY A 61 3.92 -14.27 -17.92
N SER A 62 3.83 -14.60 -19.21
CA SER A 62 4.93 -15.19 -19.96
C SER A 62 5.91 -14.14 -20.42
N THR A 63 7.20 -14.50 -20.47
CA THR A 63 8.28 -13.71 -21.09
C THR A 63 8.55 -14.12 -22.52
N ILE A 64 7.98 -15.25 -22.97
CA ILE A 64 8.12 -15.82 -24.31
C ILE A 64 6.73 -16.08 -24.92
N THR A 65 6.68 -16.12 -26.25
CA THR A 65 5.50 -16.61 -26.95
C THR A 65 5.51 -18.13 -26.93
N GLY A 66 4.37 -18.75 -26.63
CA GLY A 66 4.23 -20.20 -26.64
C GLY A 66 2.79 -20.64 -26.48
N ARG A 67 2.51 -21.92 -26.77
CA ARG A 67 1.23 -22.53 -26.48
C ARG A 67 1.22 -23.09 -25.06
N VAL A 68 0.13 -22.92 -24.35
CA VAL A 68 -0.06 -23.48 -23.01
C VAL A 68 -0.33 -24.97 -23.12
N GLU A 69 0.57 -25.76 -22.55
CA GLU A 69 0.41 -27.21 -22.43
C GLU A 69 -0.53 -27.58 -21.29
N ALA A 70 -0.33 -26.98 -20.10
CA ALA A 70 -1.11 -27.26 -18.93
C ALA A 70 -1.15 -26.04 -17.97
N VAL A 71 -2.30 -25.86 -17.30
CA VAL A 71 -2.47 -24.96 -16.15
C VAL A 71 -2.65 -25.84 -14.92
N ARG A 72 -1.77 -25.69 -13.92
CA ARG A 72 -1.70 -26.58 -12.75
C ARG A 72 -2.40 -26.03 -11.52
N VAL A 73 -3.01 -24.85 -11.63
CA VAL A 73 -3.66 -24.14 -10.52
C VAL A 73 -5.08 -23.73 -10.89
N THR A 74 -5.93 -23.63 -9.86
CA THR A 74 -7.29 -23.10 -9.95
C THR A 74 -7.41 -21.81 -9.18
N GLU A 75 -8.44 -21.01 -9.46
CA GLU A 75 -8.73 -19.81 -8.69
C GLU A 75 -9.01 -20.14 -7.21
N GLY A 76 -8.49 -19.32 -6.31
CA GLY A 76 -8.57 -19.53 -4.87
C GLY A 76 -7.55 -20.52 -4.30
N ALA A 77 -6.78 -21.24 -5.12
CA ALA A 77 -5.80 -22.22 -4.65
C ALA A 77 -4.60 -21.52 -3.97
N PRO A 78 -4.10 -22.04 -2.85
CA PRO A 78 -2.83 -21.62 -2.27
C PRO A 78 -1.67 -22.20 -3.09
N VAL A 79 -0.62 -21.42 -3.31
CA VAL A 79 0.60 -21.82 -4.02
C VAL A 79 1.83 -21.41 -3.21
N ARG A 80 2.88 -22.20 -3.29
CA ARG A 80 4.16 -21.93 -2.63
C ARG A 80 5.16 -21.35 -3.62
N GLN A 81 6.16 -20.67 -3.10
CA GLN A 81 7.28 -20.20 -3.90
C GLN A 81 7.89 -21.32 -4.72
N GLY A 82 8.06 -21.10 -6.03
CA GLY A 82 8.64 -22.06 -6.96
C GLY A 82 7.66 -23.04 -7.58
N ASP A 83 6.41 -23.16 -7.09
CA ASP A 83 5.40 -24.03 -7.70
C ASP A 83 5.16 -23.64 -9.16
N VAL A 84 5.03 -24.65 -10.04
CA VAL A 84 4.72 -24.44 -11.45
C VAL A 84 3.23 -24.16 -11.59
N LEU A 85 2.89 -22.97 -12.05
CA LEU A 85 1.53 -22.49 -12.23
C LEU A 85 1.00 -22.82 -13.63
N VAL A 86 1.81 -22.50 -14.65
CA VAL A 86 1.50 -22.72 -16.06
C VAL A 86 2.71 -23.33 -16.72
N GLN A 87 2.48 -24.36 -17.55
CA GLN A 87 3.48 -25.00 -18.38
C GLN A 87 3.19 -24.67 -19.85
N LEU A 88 4.18 -24.12 -20.54
CA LEU A 88 4.16 -23.94 -21.99
C LEU A 88 4.74 -25.15 -22.69
N GLU A 89 4.35 -25.39 -23.95
CA GLU A 89 4.98 -26.36 -24.84
C GLU A 89 6.49 -26.11 -24.87
N SER A 90 7.26 -27.16 -24.70
CA SER A 90 8.71 -27.07 -24.50
C SER A 90 9.55 -27.99 -25.37
N ASP A 91 8.94 -28.73 -26.31
CA ASP A 91 9.62 -29.76 -27.09
C ASP A 91 10.74 -29.19 -27.95
N GLU A 92 10.51 -28.06 -28.63
CA GLU A 92 11.54 -27.36 -29.41
C GLU A 92 12.73 -26.92 -28.54
N LEU A 93 12.43 -26.34 -27.36
CA LEU A 93 13.46 -25.87 -26.44
C LEU A 93 14.20 -26.99 -25.75
N ARG A 94 13.53 -28.14 -25.51
CA ARG A 94 14.22 -29.37 -25.05
C ARG A 94 15.17 -29.94 -26.12
N ALA A 95 14.73 -29.93 -27.39
CA ALA A 95 15.60 -30.33 -28.51
C ALA A 95 16.80 -29.40 -28.67
N ALA A 96 16.60 -28.11 -28.56
CA ALA A 96 17.69 -27.12 -28.58
C ALA A 96 18.67 -27.30 -27.40
N LEU A 97 18.19 -27.62 -26.20
CA LEU A 97 19.04 -27.96 -25.07
C LEU A 97 19.85 -29.24 -25.34
N ALA A 98 19.22 -30.29 -25.85
CA ALA A 98 19.91 -31.54 -26.20
C ALA A 98 21.00 -31.30 -27.25
N GLN A 99 20.75 -30.47 -28.27
CA GLN A 99 21.75 -30.08 -29.28
C GLN A 99 22.94 -29.34 -28.66
N ALA A 100 22.66 -28.34 -27.77
CA ALA A 100 23.72 -27.62 -27.07
C ALA A 100 24.56 -28.52 -26.18
N GLN A 101 23.92 -29.46 -25.47
CA GLN A 101 24.62 -30.48 -24.66
C GLN A 101 25.52 -31.40 -25.52
N ALA A 102 25.04 -31.85 -26.68
CA ALA A 102 25.84 -32.64 -27.61
C ALA A 102 27.06 -31.86 -28.11
N SER A 103 26.90 -30.58 -28.43
CA SER A 103 28.00 -29.69 -28.83
C SER A 103 29.05 -29.54 -27.72
N ALA A 104 28.61 -29.39 -26.46
CA ALA A 104 29.52 -29.33 -25.32
C ALA A 104 30.26 -30.65 -25.08
N GLN A 105 29.59 -31.78 -25.23
CA GLN A 105 30.22 -33.12 -25.15
C GLN A 105 31.26 -33.30 -26.26
N GLN A 106 30.97 -32.87 -27.49
CA GLN A 106 31.90 -32.92 -28.61
C GLN A 106 33.17 -32.09 -28.34
N ALA A 107 32.99 -30.83 -27.85
CA ALA A 107 34.10 -29.97 -27.49
C ALA A 107 34.93 -30.54 -26.34
N GLN A 108 34.27 -31.15 -25.34
CA GLN A 108 34.94 -31.83 -24.22
C GLN A 108 35.75 -33.04 -24.71
N ALA A 109 35.21 -33.88 -25.61
CA ALA A 109 35.90 -35.01 -26.17
C ALA A 109 37.12 -34.58 -27.00
N ARG A 110 37.02 -33.48 -27.77
CA ARG A 110 38.16 -32.90 -28.52
C ARG A 110 39.27 -32.46 -27.56
N LEU A 111 38.93 -31.73 -26.50
CA LEU A 111 39.92 -31.32 -25.49
C LEU A 111 40.59 -32.52 -24.84
N ALA A 112 39.83 -33.53 -24.45
CA ALA A 112 40.36 -34.76 -23.87
C ALA A 112 41.28 -35.48 -24.86
N GLY A 113 40.92 -35.56 -26.16
CA GLY A 113 41.75 -36.15 -27.21
C GLY A 113 43.11 -35.43 -27.37
N LEU A 114 43.12 -34.09 -27.37
CA LEU A 114 44.36 -33.31 -27.44
C LEU A 114 45.26 -33.54 -26.22
N ARG A 115 44.68 -33.63 -25.03
CA ARG A 115 45.44 -33.86 -23.78
C ARG A 115 45.98 -35.28 -23.64
N SER A 116 45.38 -36.27 -24.28
CA SER A 116 45.77 -37.66 -24.20
C SER A 116 46.55 -38.13 -25.48
N SER A 117 45.83 -38.57 -26.50
CA SER A 117 46.37 -39.09 -27.71
C SER A 117 47.19 -38.08 -28.54
N GLY A 118 46.71 -36.82 -28.58
CA GLY A 118 47.45 -35.76 -29.29
C GLY A 118 48.78 -35.43 -28.65
N ARG A 119 48.87 -35.42 -27.33
CA ARG A 119 50.11 -35.20 -26.59
C ARG A 119 51.09 -36.38 -26.79
N SER A 120 50.63 -37.64 -26.62
CA SER A 120 51.42 -38.80 -26.81
C SER A 120 51.98 -38.94 -28.26
N ALA A 121 51.17 -38.62 -29.26
CA ALA A 121 51.60 -38.62 -30.66
C ALA A 121 52.66 -37.53 -30.94
N ALA A 122 52.51 -36.33 -30.38
CA ALA A 122 53.45 -35.23 -30.50
C ALA A 122 54.80 -35.57 -29.81
N GLU A 123 54.77 -36.18 -28.62
CA GLU A 123 55.95 -36.67 -27.90
C GLU A 123 56.67 -37.77 -28.66
N ALA A 124 55.93 -38.69 -29.25
CA ALA A 124 56.53 -39.77 -30.09
C ALA A 124 57.20 -39.22 -31.37
N ALA A 125 56.52 -38.23 -32.03
CA ALA A 125 57.09 -37.56 -33.21
C ALA A 125 58.34 -36.73 -32.84
N GLN A 126 58.37 -36.11 -31.68
CA GLN A 126 59.56 -35.39 -31.19
C GLN A 126 60.70 -36.35 -30.92
N ALA A 127 60.43 -37.46 -30.25
CA ALA A 127 61.45 -38.50 -30.00
C ALA A 127 62.08 -39.07 -31.30
N GLN A 128 61.22 -39.29 -32.31
CA GLN A 128 61.66 -39.75 -33.64
C GLN A 128 62.53 -38.67 -34.32
N ALA A 129 62.13 -37.44 -34.38
CA ALA A 129 62.87 -36.34 -35.00
C ALA A 129 64.23 -36.09 -34.30
N GLN A 130 64.24 -36.17 -32.94
CA GLN A 130 65.50 -36.10 -32.19
C GLN A 130 66.45 -37.27 -32.47
N ALA A 131 65.92 -38.49 -32.66
CA ALA A 131 66.75 -39.62 -33.02
C ALA A 131 67.37 -39.46 -34.44
N GLN A 132 66.59 -38.91 -35.37
CA GLN A 132 67.10 -38.62 -36.74
C GLN A 132 68.17 -37.51 -36.70
N LEU A 133 67.99 -36.46 -35.88
CA LEU A 133 68.97 -35.42 -35.69
C LEU A 133 70.29 -35.97 -35.12
N ARG A 134 70.20 -36.80 -34.07
CA ARG A 134 71.42 -37.50 -33.53
C ARG A 134 72.09 -38.34 -34.57
N ALA A 135 71.41 -39.10 -35.41
CA ALA A 135 71.98 -39.91 -36.46
C ALA A 135 72.67 -39.04 -37.54
N ALA A 136 72.03 -37.97 -37.97
CA ALA A 136 72.60 -36.99 -38.91
C ALA A 136 73.87 -36.33 -38.35
N GLN A 137 73.83 -35.89 -37.09
CA GLN A 137 75.02 -35.34 -36.40
C GLN A 137 76.18 -36.29 -36.31
N ALA A 138 75.91 -37.58 -35.96
CA ALA A 138 76.93 -38.60 -35.93
C ALA A 138 77.55 -38.88 -37.32
N THR A 139 76.72 -38.81 -38.37
CA THR A 139 77.19 -38.94 -39.77
C THR A 139 78.05 -37.77 -40.20
N LEU A 140 77.66 -36.49 -39.80
CA LEU A 140 78.46 -35.28 -40.03
C LEU A 140 79.82 -35.36 -39.35
N VAL A 141 79.87 -35.78 -38.07
CA VAL A 141 81.17 -36.01 -37.36
C VAL A 141 82.05 -37.02 -38.07
N ARG A 142 81.50 -38.13 -38.51
CA ARG A 142 82.24 -39.12 -39.30
C ARG A 142 82.71 -38.53 -40.64
N ALA A 143 81.86 -37.80 -41.36
CA ALA A 143 82.23 -37.16 -42.60
C ALA A 143 83.39 -36.15 -42.42
N GLN A 144 83.34 -35.30 -41.34
CA GLN A 144 84.40 -34.34 -41.00
C GLN A 144 85.75 -35.12 -40.79
N GLN A 145 85.77 -36.22 -40.05
CA GLN A 145 86.95 -37.03 -39.83
C GLN A 145 87.51 -37.60 -41.08
N LEU A 146 86.65 -38.13 -41.98
CA LEU A 146 87.06 -38.72 -43.23
C LEU A 146 87.58 -37.73 -44.27
N VAL A 147 87.07 -36.52 -44.28
CA VAL A 147 87.56 -35.35 -45.07
C VAL A 147 88.99 -35.00 -44.66
N VAL A 148 89.26 -34.93 -43.35
CA VAL A 148 90.60 -34.64 -42.78
C VAL A 148 91.59 -35.72 -43.18
N GLN A 149 91.12 -37.01 -43.32
CA GLN A 149 91.91 -38.14 -43.72
C GLN A 149 92.06 -38.29 -45.26
N GLY A 150 91.36 -37.40 -46.05
CA GLY A 150 91.40 -37.42 -47.52
C GLY A 150 90.48 -38.44 -48.19
N PHE A 151 89.61 -39.11 -47.44
CA PHE A 151 88.74 -40.16 -47.98
C PHE A 151 87.37 -39.59 -48.48
N TYR A 152 86.94 -38.37 -48.02
CA TYR A 152 85.67 -37.77 -48.44
C TYR A 152 85.94 -36.46 -49.17
N SER A 153 85.06 -36.14 -50.15
CA SER A 153 85.07 -34.85 -50.86
C SER A 153 84.37 -33.73 -50.10
N ALA A 154 84.64 -32.46 -50.41
CA ALA A 154 83.97 -31.32 -49.84
C ALA A 154 82.45 -31.39 -50.11
N ALA A 155 82.03 -31.88 -51.28
CA ALA A 155 80.61 -32.02 -51.61
C ALA A 155 79.87 -33.01 -50.70
N GLN A 156 80.56 -34.11 -50.30
CA GLN A 156 80.02 -35.08 -49.32
C GLN A 156 79.90 -34.52 -47.92
N LEU A 157 80.80 -33.64 -47.50
CA LEU A 157 80.71 -32.91 -46.25
C LEU A 157 79.54 -31.92 -46.27
N ASP A 158 79.34 -31.20 -47.36
CA ASP A 158 78.24 -30.25 -47.52
C ASP A 158 76.91 -30.98 -47.57
N GLU A 159 76.82 -32.18 -48.13
CA GLU A 159 75.63 -33.01 -48.08
C GLU A 159 75.30 -33.46 -46.63
N ALA A 160 76.34 -33.90 -45.86
CA ALA A 160 76.13 -34.25 -44.46
C ALA A 160 75.68 -33.00 -43.58
N ARG A 161 76.18 -31.81 -43.90
CA ARG A 161 75.77 -30.59 -43.27
C ARG A 161 74.29 -30.28 -43.57
N ARG A 162 73.89 -30.35 -44.86
CA ARG A 162 72.44 -30.15 -45.26
C ARG A 162 71.53 -31.16 -44.58
N ALA A 163 71.97 -32.41 -44.42
CA ALA A 163 71.18 -33.43 -43.69
C ALA A 163 70.96 -33.08 -42.21
N VAL A 164 71.97 -32.49 -41.53
CA VAL A 164 71.81 -32.02 -40.17
C VAL A 164 70.88 -30.83 -40.11
N ASP A 165 71.01 -29.87 -41.02
CA ASP A 165 70.16 -28.72 -41.06
C ASP A 165 68.66 -29.08 -41.22
N VAL A 166 68.38 -30.01 -42.14
CA VAL A 166 67.02 -30.57 -42.35
C VAL A 166 66.53 -31.29 -41.11
N ALA A 167 67.33 -32.18 -40.50
CA ALA A 167 66.96 -32.94 -39.31
C ALA A 167 66.76 -32.00 -38.13
N GLN A 168 67.52 -30.91 -38.01
CA GLN A 168 67.37 -29.87 -36.98
C GLN A 168 66.06 -29.07 -37.14
N ALA A 169 65.70 -28.73 -38.38
CA ALA A 169 64.45 -28.09 -38.68
C ALA A 169 63.26 -28.99 -38.31
N GLN A 170 63.33 -30.28 -38.63
CA GLN A 170 62.32 -31.29 -38.25
C GLN A 170 62.18 -31.40 -36.71
N ALA A 171 63.31 -31.50 -36.01
CA ALA A 171 63.29 -31.57 -34.54
C ALA A 171 62.69 -30.32 -33.89
N ARG A 172 62.96 -29.11 -34.44
CA ARG A 172 62.34 -27.87 -33.98
C ARG A 172 60.84 -27.86 -34.21
N SER A 173 60.39 -28.28 -35.39
CA SER A 173 58.94 -28.36 -35.71
C SER A 173 58.23 -29.33 -34.79
N ALA A 174 58.80 -30.54 -34.55
CA ALA A 174 58.21 -31.51 -33.62
C ALA A 174 58.18 -31.00 -32.17
N THR A 175 59.19 -30.22 -31.73
CA THR A 175 59.20 -29.61 -30.40
C THR A 175 58.10 -28.55 -30.30
N ALA A 176 57.88 -27.71 -31.33
CA ALA A 176 56.80 -26.73 -31.35
C ALA A 176 55.40 -27.40 -31.26
N GLN A 177 55.25 -28.62 -31.91
CA GLN A 177 53.99 -29.34 -31.81
C GLN A 177 53.72 -29.90 -30.41
N VAL A 178 54.78 -30.38 -29.69
CA VAL A 178 54.65 -30.76 -28.27
C VAL A 178 54.23 -29.58 -27.40
N GLN A 179 54.84 -28.43 -27.64
CA GLN A 179 54.48 -27.20 -26.91
C GLN A 179 53.05 -26.74 -27.20
N ALA A 180 52.60 -26.85 -28.42
CA ALA A 180 51.22 -26.52 -28.81
C ALA A 180 50.18 -27.41 -28.13
N ASN A 181 50.52 -28.69 -27.88
CA ASN A 181 49.68 -29.70 -27.21
C ASN A 181 49.93 -29.76 -25.67
N ALA A 182 50.79 -28.94 -25.11
CA ALA A 182 50.99 -28.84 -23.67
C ALA A 182 49.74 -28.22 -22.97
N ASP A 183 49.58 -28.39 -21.66
CA ASP A 183 48.42 -27.92 -20.89
C ASP A 183 48.14 -26.42 -21.04
N VAL A 184 49.17 -25.64 -21.28
CA VAL A 184 49.12 -24.18 -21.58
C VAL A 184 49.41 -23.86 -23.05
N GLY A 185 49.44 -24.90 -23.91
CA GLY A 185 49.69 -24.75 -25.34
C GLY A 185 48.50 -24.18 -26.10
N THR A 186 48.77 -23.58 -27.23
CA THR A 186 47.78 -22.88 -28.03
C THR A 186 46.61 -23.78 -28.48
N GLU A 187 46.87 -25.04 -28.85
CA GLU A 187 45.82 -25.99 -29.26
C GLU A 187 44.90 -26.35 -28.09
N VAL A 188 45.46 -26.60 -26.91
CA VAL A 188 44.71 -26.96 -25.71
C VAL A 188 43.91 -25.75 -25.21
N VAL A 189 44.50 -24.54 -25.17
CA VAL A 189 43.82 -23.31 -24.78
C VAL A 189 42.66 -22.99 -25.75
N GLN A 190 42.86 -23.16 -27.05
CA GLN A 190 41.81 -22.98 -28.05
C GLN A 190 40.68 -23.99 -27.88
N ALA A 191 40.98 -25.26 -27.65
CA ALA A 191 39.97 -26.29 -27.40
C ALA A 191 39.20 -26.05 -26.09
N GLN A 192 39.88 -25.54 -25.07
CA GLN A 192 39.26 -25.16 -23.81
C GLN A 192 38.32 -23.97 -23.98
N ALA A 193 38.73 -22.93 -24.71
CA ALA A 193 37.86 -21.82 -25.06
C ALA A 193 36.61 -22.27 -25.84
N GLN A 194 36.79 -23.24 -26.76
CA GLN A 194 35.67 -23.82 -27.51
C GLN A 194 34.69 -24.59 -26.58
N LEU A 195 35.21 -25.32 -25.58
CA LEU A 195 34.38 -26.01 -24.58
C LEU A 195 33.60 -24.99 -23.74
N GLU A 196 34.23 -23.91 -23.28
CA GLU A 196 33.55 -22.87 -22.50
C GLU A 196 32.46 -22.19 -23.32
N LEU A 197 32.70 -21.90 -24.60
CA LEU A 197 31.67 -21.37 -25.50
C LEU A 197 30.49 -22.35 -25.64
N ALA A 198 30.74 -23.62 -25.80
CA ALA A 198 29.69 -24.64 -25.91
C ALA A 198 28.91 -24.79 -24.59
N ARG A 199 29.57 -24.70 -23.42
CA ARG A 199 28.94 -24.69 -22.10
C ARG A 199 28.04 -23.45 -21.89
N ALA A 200 28.51 -22.30 -22.33
CA ALA A 200 27.68 -21.08 -22.33
C ALA A 200 26.41 -21.27 -23.18
N GLY A 201 26.53 -21.96 -24.31
CA GLY A 201 25.38 -22.37 -25.14
C GLY A 201 24.38 -23.26 -24.39
N VAL A 202 24.87 -24.25 -23.61
CA VAL A 202 23.99 -25.07 -22.74
C VAL A 202 23.26 -24.23 -21.72
N THR A 203 23.96 -23.33 -21.04
CA THR A 203 23.35 -22.44 -20.03
C THR A 203 22.28 -21.55 -20.66
N ALA A 204 22.53 -21.00 -21.84
CA ALA A 204 21.54 -20.20 -22.56
C ALA A 204 20.29 -21.01 -22.96
N ALA A 205 20.48 -22.26 -23.45
CA ALA A 205 19.37 -23.14 -23.78
C ALA A 205 18.57 -23.58 -22.55
N GLN A 206 19.24 -23.85 -21.41
CA GLN A 206 18.59 -24.13 -20.13
C GLN A 206 17.75 -22.95 -19.64
N ALA A 207 18.29 -21.71 -19.70
CA ALA A 207 17.56 -20.52 -19.31
C ALA A 207 16.28 -20.30 -20.15
N ARG A 208 16.37 -20.55 -21.48
CA ARG A 208 15.19 -20.48 -22.37
C ARG A 208 14.16 -21.54 -22.03
N LEU A 209 14.59 -22.76 -21.78
CA LEU A 209 13.69 -23.84 -21.36
C LEU A 209 13.02 -23.53 -20.01
N ALA A 210 13.75 -22.96 -19.07
CA ALA A 210 13.18 -22.56 -17.77
C ALA A 210 12.04 -21.54 -17.90
N GLN A 211 12.05 -20.69 -18.93
CA GLN A 211 10.99 -19.70 -19.21
C GLN A 211 9.68 -20.35 -19.63
N THR A 212 9.65 -21.64 -20.02
CA THR A 212 8.41 -22.35 -20.35
C THR A 212 7.59 -22.73 -19.13
N ALA A 213 8.19 -22.77 -17.94
CA ALA A 213 7.51 -23.06 -16.68
C ALA A 213 7.33 -21.77 -15.89
N LEU A 214 6.10 -21.22 -15.89
CA LEU A 214 5.75 -20.05 -15.10
C LEU A 214 5.58 -20.49 -13.64
N ARG A 215 6.38 -19.90 -12.75
CA ARG A 215 6.44 -20.28 -11.34
C ARG A 215 5.96 -19.15 -10.43
N ALA A 216 5.45 -19.52 -9.26
CA ALA A 216 5.09 -18.58 -8.21
C ALA A 216 6.36 -17.88 -7.65
N PRO A 217 6.39 -16.53 -7.60
CA PRO A 217 7.55 -15.79 -7.09
C PRO A 217 7.69 -15.88 -5.57
N ALA A 218 6.59 -16.10 -4.85
CA ALA A 218 6.51 -16.25 -3.40
C ALA A 218 5.26 -17.07 -3.04
N ASP A 219 5.10 -17.39 -1.76
CA ASP A 219 3.86 -17.98 -1.25
C ASP A 219 2.70 -17.03 -1.51
N ALA A 220 1.62 -17.53 -2.11
CA ALA A 220 0.53 -16.71 -2.59
C ALA A 220 -0.78 -17.50 -2.69
N ARG A 221 -1.88 -16.79 -2.96
CA ARG A 221 -3.16 -17.34 -3.38
C ARG A 221 -3.50 -16.86 -4.77
N VAL A 222 -3.99 -17.74 -5.62
CA VAL A 222 -4.44 -17.39 -6.98
C VAL A 222 -5.75 -16.60 -6.89
N LEU A 223 -5.75 -15.36 -7.38
CA LEU A 223 -6.96 -14.51 -7.41
C LEU A 223 -7.75 -14.71 -8.70
N LEU A 224 -7.05 -14.68 -9.83
CA LEU A 224 -7.66 -14.74 -11.15
C LEU A 224 -6.81 -15.63 -12.07
N ARG A 225 -7.48 -16.40 -12.90
CA ARG A 225 -6.88 -17.23 -13.96
C ARG A 225 -7.43 -16.80 -15.33
N ALA A 226 -6.61 -16.08 -16.10
CA ALA A 226 -6.97 -15.58 -17.43
C ALA A 226 -6.36 -16.39 -18.58
N VAL A 227 -6.03 -17.67 -18.34
CA VAL A 227 -5.36 -18.53 -19.30
C VAL A 227 -5.94 -19.95 -19.27
N GLU A 228 -6.07 -20.56 -20.47
CA GLU A 228 -6.58 -21.92 -20.66
C GLU A 228 -5.55 -22.80 -21.40
N PRO A 229 -5.54 -24.12 -21.14
CA PRO A 229 -4.74 -25.06 -21.93
C PRO A 229 -5.05 -24.96 -23.42
N GLY A 230 -4.02 -25.05 -24.28
CA GLY A 230 -4.14 -24.88 -25.73
C GLY A 230 -4.10 -23.43 -26.23
N GLN A 231 -4.21 -22.43 -25.36
CA GLN A 231 -4.12 -21.03 -25.72
C GLN A 231 -2.69 -20.61 -26.07
N ILE A 232 -2.53 -19.73 -27.07
CA ILE A 232 -1.24 -19.09 -27.38
C ILE A 232 -1.10 -17.84 -26.53
N VAL A 233 -0.02 -17.73 -25.78
CA VAL A 233 0.32 -16.58 -24.92
C VAL A 233 1.48 -15.79 -25.53
N GLN A 234 1.51 -14.50 -25.19
CA GLN A 234 2.52 -13.55 -25.66
C GLN A 234 3.15 -12.82 -24.45
N PRO A 235 4.38 -12.30 -24.58
CA PRO A 235 5.01 -11.51 -23.54
C PRO A 235 4.19 -10.26 -23.17
N GLY A 236 4.18 -9.91 -21.87
CA GLY A 236 3.53 -8.73 -21.37
C GLY A 236 2.03 -8.87 -21.04
N LYS A 237 1.42 -10.02 -21.35
CA LYS A 237 0.03 -10.31 -20.95
C LYS A 237 0.01 -11.03 -19.60
N ALA A 238 -0.76 -10.50 -18.65
CA ALA A 238 -1.02 -11.20 -17.38
C ALA A 238 -1.86 -12.45 -17.65
N LEU A 239 -1.40 -13.60 -17.14
CA LEU A 239 -2.06 -14.90 -17.27
C LEU A 239 -2.72 -15.32 -15.95
N LEU A 240 -2.09 -14.96 -14.84
CA LEU A 240 -2.56 -15.23 -13.48
C LEU A 240 -2.34 -13.98 -12.64
N SER A 241 -3.25 -13.72 -11.71
CA SER A 241 -3.07 -12.70 -10.68
C SER A 241 -2.98 -13.39 -9.32
N LEU A 242 -1.93 -13.07 -8.59
CA LEU A 242 -1.62 -13.67 -7.30
C LEU A 242 -1.68 -12.64 -6.18
N ALA A 243 -2.35 -12.99 -5.08
CA ALA A 243 -2.22 -12.27 -3.81
C ALA A 243 -1.07 -12.91 -3.02
N LEU A 244 0.00 -12.17 -2.80
CA LEU A 244 1.12 -12.68 -2.01
C LEU A 244 0.72 -12.88 -0.55
N ALA A 245 1.21 -13.94 0.06
CA ALA A 245 1.00 -14.19 1.48
C ALA A 245 1.64 -13.07 2.31
N GLY A 246 0.86 -12.50 3.21
CA GLY A 246 1.29 -11.40 4.06
C GLY A 246 0.16 -10.94 4.99
N PRO A 247 0.43 -9.99 5.87
CA PRO A 247 -0.61 -9.43 6.73
C PRO A 247 -1.65 -8.70 5.86
N THR A 248 -2.92 -9.04 6.09
CA THR A 248 -4.04 -8.34 5.46
C THR A 248 -4.04 -6.88 5.92
N GLN A 249 -4.14 -5.96 4.98
CA GLN A 249 -4.26 -4.54 5.21
C GLN A 249 -5.62 -4.05 4.71
N LEU A 250 -6.09 -2.95 5.30
CA LEU A 250 -7.26 -2.27 4.79
C LEU A 250 -6.81 -0.94 4.22
N VAL A 251 -7.31 -0.60 3.05
CA VAL A 251 -6.96 0.64 2.35
C VAL A 251 -8.22 1.49 2.23
N ALA A 252 -8.18 2.69 2.81
CA ALA A 252 -9.24 3.68 2.71
C ALA A 252 -8.76 4.90 1.92
N GLN A 253 -9.67 5.47 1.12
CA GLN A 253 -9.47 6.78 0.51
C GLN A 253 -10.17 7.82 1.38
N VAL A 254 -9.40 8.68 2.02
CA VAL A 254 -9.88 9.67 2.98
C VAL A 254 -9.73 11.06 2.38
N ASP A 255 -10.78 11.88 2.44
CA ASP A 255 -10.76 13.27 1.99
C ASP A 255 -9.67 14.07 2.75
N GLU A 256 -8.88 14.89 2.03
CA GLU A 256 -7.74 15.64 2.58
C GLU A 256 -8.10 16.57 3.74
N ARG A 257 -9.35 17.05 3.79
CA ARG A 257 -9.84 17.90 4.90
C ARG A 257 -9.79 17.23 6.27
N PHE A 258 -9.71 15.89 6.33
CA PHE A 258 -9.62 15.14 7.57
C PHE A 258 -8.19 14.78 7.96
N LEU A 259 -7.21 15.15 7.13
CA LEU A 259 -5.80 14.79 7.34
C LEU A 259 -5.25 15.26 8.70
N GLU A 260 -5.58 16.48 9.10
CA GLU A 260 -5.15 17.05 10.38
C GLU A 260 -5.59 16.21 11.60
N GLN A 261 -6.67 15.44 11.45
CA GLN A 261 -7.26 14.65 12.53
C GLN A 261 -6.73 13.22 12.57
N LEU A 262 -5.98 12.79 11.54
CA LEU A 262 -5.47 11.43 11.40
C LEU A 262 -3.99 11.36 11.77
N GLN A 263 -3.65 10.37 12.58
CA GLN A 263 -2.28 10.10 12.99
C GLN A 263 -2.00 8.60 12.94
N VAL A 264 -0.77 8.26 12.59
CA VAL A 264 -0.31 6.86 12.61
C VAL A 264 -0.43 6.30 14.03
N GLY A 265 -0.93 5.08 14.17
CA GLY A 265 -1.12 4.40 15.43
C GLY A 265 -2.50 4.60 16.09
N GLN A 266 -3.36 5.49 15.57
CA GLN A 266 -4.72 5.67 16.10
C GLN A 266 -5.51 4.35 16.04
N PRO A 267 -6.28 4.03 17.08
CA PRO A 267 -7.14 2.86 17.10
C PRO A 267 -8.34 3.07 16.16
N ALA A 268 -8.73 1.98 15.51
CA ALA A 268 -9.88 1.94 14.63
C ALA A 268 -10.72 0.69 14.91
N SER A 269 -12.02 0.80 14.75
CA SER A 269 -12.96 -0.32 14.76
C SER A 269 -13.45 -0.57 13.34
N VAL A 270 -13.44 -1.80 12.89
CA VAL A 270 -13.80 -2.19 11.52
C VAL A 270 -14.99 -3.12 11.54
N VAL A 271 -15.89 -2.89 10.61
CA VAL A 271 -17.08 -3.71 10.38
C VAL A 271 -17.16 -4.02 8.89
N ALA A 272 -17.34 -5.30 8.56
CA ALA A 272 -17.62 -5.68 7.18
C ALA A 272 -19.09 -5.45 6.86
N ASP A 273 -19.39 -4.77 5.76
CA ASP A 273 -20.78 -4.44 5.39
C ASP A 273 -21.65 -5.68 5.23
N ALA A 274 -21.04 -6.82 4.80
CA ALA A 274 -21.72 -8.11 4.69
C ALA A 274 -21.88 -8.85 6.04
N PHE A 275 -21.18 -8.43 7.12
CA PHE A 275 -21.15 -9.07 8.43
C PHE A 275 -21.20 -8.00 9.54
N ALA A 276 -22.32 -7.27 9.60
CA ALA A 276 -22.48 -6.09 10.47
C ALA A 276 -22.34 -6.38 11.97
N ASP A 277 -22.57 -7.61 12.40
CA ASP A 277 -22.48 -8.02 13.81
C ASP A 277 -21.05 -8.32 14.27
N GLN A 278 -20.10 -8.42 13.33
CA GLN A 278 -18.70 -8.77 13.64
C GLN A 278 -17.80 -7.56 13.53
N ARG A 279 -17.39 -7.03 14.69
CA ARG A 279 -16.43 -5.94 14.80
C ARG A 279 -15.05 -6.51 15.13
N PHE A 280 -14.04 -5.96 14.48
CA PHE A 280 -12.65 -6.30 14.78
C PHE A 280 -11.80 -5.02 14.89
N ALA A 281 -10.73 -5.13 15.66
CA ALA A 281 -9.87 -4.01 15.95
C ALA A 281 -8.79 -3.85 14.88
N ALA A 282 -8.54 -2.60 14.52
CA ALA A 282 -7.46 -2.21 13.62
C ALA A 282 -6.77 -0.95 14.15
N ARG A 283 -5.70 -0.56 13.50
CA ARG A 283 -4.99 0.71 13.77
C ARG A 283 -4.51 1.34 12.48
N VAL A 284 -4.38 2.65 12.47
CA VAL A 284 -3.76 3.37 11.35
C VAL A 284 -2.30 2.93 11.23
N LEU A 285 -1.95 2.29 10.12
CA LEU A 285 -0.60 1.81 9.83
C LEU A 285 0.24 2.89 9.19
N SER A 286 -0.28 3.52 8.14
CA SER A 286 0.40 4.59 7.42
C SER A 286 -0.61 5.50 6.72
N ILE A 287 -0.18 6.72 6.47
CA ILE A 287 -0.89 7.73 5.69
C ILE A 287 0.01 8.04 4.51
N ALA A 288 -0.51 7.98 3.28
CA ALA A 288 0.27 8.25 2.09
C ALA A 288 0.81 9.69 2.09
N PRO A 289 2.04 9.92 1.64
CA PRO A 289 2.64 11.26 1.61
C PRO A 289 2.09 12.14 0.45
N ALA A 290 1.38 11.53 -0.50
CA ALA A 290 0.83 12.20 -1.67
C ALA A 290 -0.70 12.16 -1.66
N VAL A 291 -1.31 13.25 -2.12
CA VAL A 291 -2.76 13.37 -2.35
C VAL A 291 -3.07 12.98 -3.79
N ASP A 292 -4.11 12.19 -4.00
CA ASP A 292 -4.69 11.99 -5.32
C ASP A 292 -5.44 13.26 -5.74
N ALA A 293 -4.80 14.08 -6.59
CA ALA A 293 -5.33 15.37 -7.02
C ALA A 293 -6.64 15.26 -7.84
N GLN A 294 -6.95 14.09 -8.42
CA GLN A 294 -8.19 13.88 -9.17
C GLN A 294 -9.38 13.67 -8.24
N ARG A 295 -9.13 13.07 -7.06
CA ARG A 295 -10.16 12.71 -6.09
C ARG A 295 -10.15 13.60 -4.85
N GLY A 296 -9.10 14.39 -4.62
CA GLY A 296 -8.92 15.15 -3.38
C GLY A 296 -8.81 14.23 -2.15
N ALA A 297 -8.28 13.03 -2.34
CA ALA A 297 -8.25 11.99 -1.32
C ALA A 297 -6.83 11.50 -1.04
N ILE A 298 -6.60 11.03 0.17
CA ILE A 298 -5.34 10.48 0.65
C ILE A 298 -5.55 9.01 0.99
N GLU A 299 -4.63 8.17 0.57
CA GLU A 299 -4.64 6.77 0.91
C GLU A 299 -4.18 6.57 2.37
N VAL A 300 -5.03 5.92 3.16
CA VAL A 300 -4.74 5.55 4.55
C VAL A 300 -4.81 4.04 4.66
N LYS A 301 -3.74 3.43 5.16
CA LYS A 301 -3.65 1.99 5.40
C LYS A 301 -3.87 1.67 6.87
N PHE A 302 -4.63 0.60 7.10
CA PHE A 302 -4.89 0.09 8.44
C PHE A 302 -4.35 -1.33 8.56
N ALA A 303 -3.73 -1.62 9.69
CA ALA A 303 -3.35 -2.98 10.07
C ALA A 303 -4.38 -3.57 11.02
N LEU A 304 -4.75 -4.82 10.80
CA LEU A 304 -5.55 -5.59 11.74
C LEU A 304 -4.69 -5.92 12.97
N LEU A 305 -5.26 -5.86 14.16
CA LEU A 305 -4.56 -6.22 15.39
C LEU A 305 -4.56 -7.74 15.64
N GLU A 306 -5.53 -8.44 15.08
CA GLU A 306 -5.71 -9.88 15.15
C GLU A 306 -5.61 -10.50 13.78
N GLN A 307 -5.57 -11.84 13.69
CA GLN A 307 -5.62 -12.53 12.42
C GLN A 307 -6.89 -12.17 11.67
N ALA A 308 -6.72 -11.91 10.36
CA ALA A 308 -7.85 -11.61 9.49
C ALA A 308 -8.89 -12.73 9.55
N PRO A 309 -10.15 -12.41 9.83
CA PRO A 309 -11.23 -13.40 9.82
C PRO A 309 -11.30 -14.12 8.47
N SER A 310 -11.61 -15.42 8.49
CA SER A 310 -11.61 -16.27 7.28
C SER A 310 -12.64 -15.88 6.21
N TYR A 311 -13.64 -15.09 6.58
CA TYR A 311 -14.65 -14.58 5.65
C TYR A 311 -14.19 -13.34 4.88
N LEU A 312 -13.11 -12.66 5.28
CA LEU A 312 -12.60 -11.52 4.55
C LEU A 312 -12.05 -11.97 3.20
N ARG A 313 -12.49 -11.30 2.15
CA ARG A 313 -12.03 -11.50 0.77
C ARG A 313 -11.31 -10.26 0.28
N GLU A 314 -10.40 -10.45 -0.68
CA GLU A 314 -9.79 -9.36 -1.41
C GLU A 314 -10.85 -8.44 -2.00
N ASP A 315 -10.56 -7.14 -2.03
CA ASP A 315 -11.43 -6.08 -2.54
C ASP A 315 -12.79 -5.94 -1.82
N MET A 316 -13.02 -6.68 -0.71
CA MET A 316 -14.24 -6.55 0.09
C MET A 316 -14.32 -5.17 0.74
N THR A 317 -15.51 -4.54 0.64
CA THR A 317 -15.77 -3.23 1.25
C THR A 317 -16.06 -3.37 2.75
N LEU A 318 -15.49 -2.48 3.53
CA LEU A 318 -15.57 -2.41 4.98
C LEU A 318 -15.83 -0.99 5.42
N SER A 319 -16.53 -0.82 6.53
CA SER A 319 -16.65 0.46 7.24
C SER A 319 -15.60 0.51 8.36
N VAL A 320 -14.75 1.53 8.35
CA VAL A 320 -13.69 1.76 9.34
C VAL A 320 -14.03 3.01 10.13
N GLU A 321 -14.16 2.87 11.46
CA GLU A 321 -14.36 3.96 12.40
C GLU A 321 -13.03 4.26 13.12
N VAL A 322 -12.39 5.36 12.79
CA VAL A 322 -11.12 5.79 13.42
C VAL A 322 -11.40 6.69 14.60
N GLU A 323 -10.82 6.38 15.74
CA GLU A 323 -10.88 7.22 16.94
C GLU A 323 -9.89 8.37 16.82
N THR A 324 -10.38 9.58 16.51
CA THR A 324 -9.51 10.75 16.30
C THR A 324 -9.23 11.53 17.59
N ALA A 325 -10.12 11.47 18.57
CA ALA A 325 -9.89 12.05 19.88
C ALA A 325 -10.72 11.35 20.94
N ARG A 326 -10.15 11.19 22.13
CA ARG A 326 -10.81 10.61 23.30
C ARG A 326 -10.62 11.51 24.53
N ARG A 327 -11.71 11.75 25.25
CA ARG A 327 -11.71 12.34 26.59
C ARG A 327 -12.38 11.35 27.56
N ALA A 328 -11.62 10.87 28.52
CA ALA A 328 -12.16 9.90 29.48
C ALA A 328 -13.24 10.52 30.39
N ARG A 329 -13.11 11.82 30.68
CA ARG A 329 -14.04 12.58 31.51
C ARG A 329 -14.15 13.99 30.96
N ALA A 330 -15.23 14.29 30.24
CA ALA A 330 -15.55 15.61 29.73
C ALA A 330 -16.90 16.06 30.27
N LEU A 331 -17.04 17.35 30.53
CA LEU A 331 -18.35 17.94 30.82
C LEU A 331 -19.09 18.04 29.48
N VAL A 332 -20.14 17.23 29.28
CA VAL A 332 -20.81 17.09 27.99
C VAL A 332 -22.17 17.73 27.94
N LEU A 333 -22.48 18.28 26.79
CA LEU A 333 -23.76 18.87 26.46
C LEU A 333 -24.25 18.34 25.11
N PRO A 334 -25.53 17.97 24.94
CA PRO A 334 -26.06 17.60 23.63
C PRO A 334 -25.96 18.78 22.65
N GLN A 335 -25.66 18.50 21.39
CA GLN A 335 -25.56 19.50 20.34
C GLN A 335 -26.87 20.29 20.17
N ALA A 336 -28.02 19.66 20.46
CA ALA A 336 -29.35 20.28 20.44
C ALA A 336 -29.55 21.42 21.47
N ALA A 337 -28.66 21.56 22.45
CA ALA A 337 -28.68 22.65 23.43
C ALA A 337 -27.92 23.89 22.97
N LEU A 338 -27.15 23.83 21.90
CA LEU A 338 -26.38 24.96 21.36
C LEU A 338 -27.29 25.83 20.49
N ARG A 339 -27.39 27.11 20.83
CA ARG A 339 -27.99 28.09 19.93
C ARG A 339 -27.02 28.39 18.78
N SER A 340 -27.42 28.15 17.55
CA SER A 340 -26.73 28.71 16.41
C SER A 340 -26.80 30.24 16.51
N GLN A 341 -25.68 30.89 16.71
CA GLN A 341 -25.62 32.32 16.44
C GLN A 341 -25.98 32.49 14.97
N GLY A 342 -27.16 33.01 14.69
CA GLY A 342 -27.57 33.37 13.34
C GLY A 342 -26.47 34.23 12.72
N ALA A 343 -26.28 34.10 11.41
CA ALA A 343 -25.26 34.72 10.57
C ALA A 343 -25.18 36.30 10.63
N ALA A 344 -25.59 36.92 11.72
CA ALA A 344 -25.56 38.36 11.91
C ALA A 344 -24.26 38.88 12.55
N GLY A 345 -23.31 38.03 12.90
CA GLY A 345 -22.03 38.42 13.53
C GLY A 345 -20.77 38.34 12.67
N ALA A 346 -20.87 37.98 11.40
CA ALA A 346 -19.70 37.72 10.54
C ALA A 346 -19.39 38.83 9.51
N LEU A 347 -19.93 40.04 9.64
CA LEU A 347 -19.63 41.13 8.71
C LEU A 347 -19.30 42.45 9.44
N THR A 348 -18.19 42.45 10.16
CA THR A 348 -17.49 43.72 10.51
C THR A 348 -15.99 43.41 10.68
N LEU A 349 -15.35 42.95 9.61
CA LEU A 349 -13.92 43.19 9.39
C LEU A 349 -13.85 44.31 8.35
N GLY A 350 -13.38 45.47 8.80
CA GLY A 350 -13.38 46.73 8.10
C GLY A 350 -12.84 46.66 6.67
N ALA A 351 -13.69 47.07 5.76
CA ALA A 351 -13.25 47.60 4.49
C ALA A 351 -12.60 48.95 4.75
N GLN A 352 -11.30 49.02 4.88
CA GLN A 352 -10.56 50.26 4.66
C GLN A 352 -10.23 50.35 3.19
N SER A 353 -10.89 51.29 2.55
CA SER A 353 -10.65 51.76 1.20
C SER A 353 -9.21 52.26 1.10
N ALA A 354 -8.44 51.75 0.14
CA ALA A 354 -7.24 52.35 -0.38
C ALA A 354 -7.57 53.05 -1.70
N PRO A 355 -7.07 54.28 -1.95
CA PRO A 355 -7.32 55.00 -3.18
C PRO A 355 -6.42 54.56 -4.34
N ASP A 356 -6.94 54.76 -5.51
CA ASP A 356 -6.33 54.56 -6.84
C ASP A 356 -4.95 55.21 -7.00
N GLY A 357 -4.09 54.56 -7.78
CA GLY A 357 -2.89 55.25 -8.30
C GLY A 357 -1.86 54.34 -8.98
N GLN A 358 -2.06 54.06 -10.29
CA GLN A 358 -1.06 54.15 -11.41
C GLN A 358 0.19 53.25 -11.44
N THR A 359 0.20 52.42 -12.47
CA THR A 359 1.21 52.27 -13.57
C THR A 359 2.66 51.86 -13.28
N GLY A 360 3.03 50.77 -13.94
CA GLY A 360 4.27 50.61 -14.68
C GLY A 360 5.31 49.63 -14.17
N PRO A 361 5.94 48.85 -15.05
CA PRO A 361 6.78 47.72 -14.68
C PRO A 361 8.27 48.11 -14.61
N THR A 362 9.02 47.51 -13.71
CA THR A 362 10.49 47.44 -13.87
C THR A 362 11.08 46.19 -13.20
N VAL A 363 11.97 45.59 -13.96
CA VAL A 363 12.79 44.41 -13.74
C VAL A 363 13.91 44.67 -12.73
N ALA A 364 14.37 43.60 -12.12
CA ALA A 364 15.73 43.29 -11.65
C ALA A 364 16.04 43.27 -10.15
N GLY A 365 16.64 42.17 -9.75
CA GLY A 365 17.73 42.13 -8.78
C GLY A 365 17.45 41.46 -7.43
N SER A 366 17.89 40.22 -7.28
CA SER A 366 18.25 39.58 -5.98
C SER A 366 19.27 40.42 -5.20
N PRO A 367 19.41 40.27 -3.87
CA PRO A 367 19.81 39.02 -3.25
C PRO A 367 19.14 38.70 -1.89
N ALA A 368 19.32 37.48 -1.43
CA ALA A 368 18.98 37.00 -0.12
C ALA A 368 19.76 37.67 1.01
N PRO A 369 19.23 37.70 2.22
CA PRO A 369 20.04 37.34 3.36
C PRO A 369 19.38 36.32 4.31
N ASP A 370 20.25 35.48 4.75
CA ASP A 370 20.41 34.70 5.97
C ASP A 370 19.26 34.56 6.98
N GLY A 371 19.15 33.30 7.36
CA GLY A 371 18.44 32.63 8.41
C GLY A 371 18.17 33.39 9.70
N GLN A 372 16.90 33.29 10.09
CA GLN A 372 16.52 33.22 11.49
C GLN A 372 15.38 32.22 11.64
N SER A 373 15.72 31.11 12.29
CA SER A 373 14.81 30.09 12.80
C SER A 373 13.87 30.73 13.85
N GLY A 374 12.75 31.25 13.39
CA GLY A 374 11.64 31.60 14.25
C GLY A 374 10.91 30.33 14.66
N GLN A 375 11.07 29.90 15.91
CA GLN A 375 10.17 28.96 16.56
C GLN A 375 8.78 29.57 16.55
N GLY A 376 7.98 29.21 15.57
CA GLY A 376 6.55 29.51 15.53
C GLY A 376 5.86 28.79 16.69
N THR A 377 5.63 29.49 17.79
CA THR A 377 4.68 29.09 18.82
C THR A 377 3.34 28.93 18.14
N ILE A 378 2.89 27.71 17.96
CA ILE A 378 1.55 27.38 17.48
C ILE A 378 0.60 27.85 18.57
N LEU A 379 0.03 29.05 18.40
CA LEU A 379 -1.07 29.52 19.23
C LEU A 379 -2.24 28.56 19.00
N PRO A 380 -2.81 27.95 20.05
CA PRO A 380 -3.99 27.11 19.90
C PRO A 380 -5.10 27.94 19.25
N ALA A 381 -5.78 27.37 18.25
CA ALA A 381 -6.91 27.99 17.59
C ALA A 381 -7.90 28.51 18.65
N PRO A 382 -8.51 29.71 18.50
CA PRO A 382 -9.40 30.25 19.48
C PRO A 382 -10.54 29.28 19.74
N ALA A 383 -10.68 28.85 20.99
CA ALA A 383 -11.73 27.92 21.39
C ALA A 383 -13.10 28.52 21.00
N ALA A 384 -13.87 27.75 20.24
CA ALA A 384 -15.16 28.21 19.73
C ALA A 384 -16.09 28.56 20.92
N GLN A 385 -16.66 29.74 20.91
CA GLN A 385 -17.64 30.19 21.93
C GLN A 385 -19.06 29.96 21.41
N ALA A 386 -19.96 29.59 22.30
CA ALA A 386 -21.38 29.46 22.00
C ALA A 386 -22.21 30.00 23.16
N GLN A 387 -23.46 30.39 22.87
CA GLN A 387 -24.41 30.77 23.89
C GLN A 387 -25.41 29.65 24.15
N VAL A 388 -25.67 29.38 25.40
CA VAL A 388 -26.71 28.47 25.88
C VAL A 388 -27.65 29.17 26.85
N LEU A 389 -28.87 28.66 26.99
CA LEU A 389 -29.80 29.10 28.00
C LEU A 389 -29.76 28.14 29.18
N VAL A 390 -29.43 28.65 30.35
CA VAL A 390 -29.43 27.87 31.59
C VAL A 390 -30.70 28.21 32.38
N ALA A 391 -31.32 27.18 32.95
CA ALA A 391 -32.48 27.39 33.83
C ALA A 391 -32.00 27.73 35.24
N GLU A 392 -31.99 29.02 35.60
CA GLU A 392 -31.66 29.48 36.96
C GLU A 392 -32.88 30.13 37.60
N GLN A 393 -33.25 29.70 38.79
CA GLN A 393 -34.39 30.24 39.55
C GLN A 393 -35.70 30.33 38.75
N GLY A 394 -35.94 29.35 37.83
CA GLY A 394 -37.12 29.30 36.99
C GLY A 394 -37.13 30.33 35.83
N ARG A 395 -35.98 30.88 35.48
CA ARG A 395 -35.79 31.77 34.32
C ARG A 395 -34.71 31.27 33.40
N ALA A 396 -34.85 31.55 32.11
CA ALA A 396 -33.85 31.23 31.10
C ALA A 396 -32.76 32.31 31.05
N GLN A 397 -31.58 32.05 31.57
CA GLN A 397 -30.45 32.99 31.55
C GLN A 397 -29.47 32.63 30.43
N PRO A 398 -29.06 33.57 29.56
CA PRO A 398 -28.06 33.34 28.57
C PRO A 398 -26.67 33.25 29.24
N ARG A 399 -25.92 32.20 28.91
CA ARG A 399 -24.55 32.00 29.40
C ARG A 399 -23.64 31.68 28.23
N THR A 400 -22.51 32.38 28.14
CA THR A 400 -21.49 32.09 27.15
C THR A 400 -20.61 30.95 27.63
N ILE A 401 -20.42 29.95 26.80
CA ILE A 401 -19.60 28.75 27.08
C ILE A 401 -18.46 28.62 26.07
N THR A 402 -17.34 28.06 26.51
CA THR A 402 -16.24 27.72 25.66
C THR A 402 -16.33 26.22 25.32
N LEU A 403 -16.30 25.92 24.02
CA LEU A 403 -16.48 24.58 23.51
C LEU A 403 -15.11 23.91 23.27
N GLY A 404 -15.02 22.63 23.59
CA GLY A 404 -13.90 21.76 23.31
C GLY A 404 -14.19 20.78 22.17
N LEU A 405 -13.97 19.49 22.46
CA LEU A 405 -14.19 18.41 21.51
C LEU A 405 -15.65 18.32 21.07
N ARG A 406 -15.89 18.22 19.76
CA ARG A 406 -17.23 18.09 19.17
C ARG A 406 -17.39 16.73 18.53
N THR A 407 -18.54 16.10 18.77
CA THR A 407 -18.99 14.88 18.10
C THR A 407 -20.34 15.15 17.41
N LEU A 408 -20.91 14.16 16.74
CA LEU A 408 -22.22 14.30 16.09
C LEU A 408 -23.34 14.61 17.08
N ASP A 409 -23.29 14.05 18.30
CA ASP A 409 -24.39 14.09 19.28
C ASP A 409 -24.08 15.04 20.45
N ALA A 410 -22.82 15.28 20.75
CA ALA A 410 -22.35 15.94 21.96
C ALA A 410 -21.21 16.92 21.72
N VAL A 411 -21.07 17.83 22.67
CA VAL A 411 -19.99 18.81 22.70
C VAL A 411 -19.39 18.87 24.10
N GLU A 412 -18.07 18.92 24.19
CA GLU A 412 -17.34 19.19 25.42
C GLU A 412 -17.47 20.67 25.81
N VAL A 413 -17.75 20.94 27.05
CA VAL A 413 -17.75 22.29 27.63
C VAL A 413 -16.50 22.46 28.48
N LEU A 414 -15.59 23.34 28.05
CA LEU A 414 -14.35 23.66 28.76
C LEU A 414 -14.53 24.64 29.89
N SER A 415 -15.44 25.60 29.72
CA SER A 415 -15.75 26.62 30.74
C SER A 415 -17.16 27.23 30.54
N GLY A 416 -17.70 27.81 31.61
CA GLY A 416 -19.00 28.49 31.58
C GLY A 416 -20.18 27.68 32.14
N LEU A 417 -20.00 26.36 32.36
CA LEU A 417 -21.00 25.50 33.03
C LEU A 417 -20.34 24.63 34.10
N THR A 418 -21.14 24.19 35.07
CA THR A 418 -20.77 23.25 36.10
C THR A 418 -21.62 21.98 36.04
N GLU A 419 -21.13 20.90 36.66
CA GLU A 419 -21.92 19.68 36.78
C GLU A 419 -23.22 19.93 37.53
N GLY A 420 -24.34 19.50 36.98
CA GLY A 420 -25.67 19.74 37.55
C GLY A 420 -26.40 20.94 36.99
N ASP A 421 -25.73 21.84 36.26
CA ASP A 421 -26.40 22.90 35.54
C ASP A 421 -27.44 22.33 34.56
N THR A 422 -28.58 22.98 34.47
CA THR A 422 -29.67 22.56 33.60
C THR A 422 -29.77 23.46 32.40
N VAL A 423 -29.38 22.95 31.22
CA VAL A 423 -29.40 23.72 29.96
C VAL A 423 -30.69 23.42 29.20
N LEU A 424 -31.32 24.49 28.72
CA LEU A 424 -32.57 24.40 27.95
C LEU A 424 -32.25 24.08 26.47
N ARG A 425 -33.14 23.34 25.84
CA ARG A 425 -33.03 22.99 24.44
C ARG A 425 -33.13 24.24 23.55
N ALA A 426 -32.29 24.30 22.53
CA ALA A 426 -32.17 25.52 21.70
C ALA A 426 -33.31 25.74 20.71
N ASP A 427 -34.11 24.72 20.41
CA ASP A 427 -35.27 24.75 19.52
C ASP A 427 -36.51 25.45 20.15
N ALA A 428 -36.48 25.66 21.46
CA ALA A 428 -37.54 26.44 22.12
C ALA A 428 -37.36 27.91 21.76
N ALA A 429 -38.42 28.56 21.25
CA ALA A 429 -38.47 30.00 20.97
C ALA A 429 -38.47 30.81 22.27
N LEU A 430 -37.44 30.64 23.09
CA LEU A 430 -37.31 31.30 24.39
C LEU A 430 -36.48 32.57 24.26
N GLN A 431 -37.02 33.65 24.81
CA GLN A 431 -36.23 34.86 24.98
C GLN A 431 -35.41 34.82 26.29
N PRO A 432 -34.22 35.41 26.31
CA PRO A 432 -33.45 35.58 27.53
C PRO A 432 -34.32 36.24 28.63
N GLY A 433 -34.32 35.69 29.85
CA GLY A 433 -35.08 36.15 30.97
C GLY A 433 -36.51 35.58 31.09
N ALA A 434 -37.00 34.84 30.09
CA ALA A 434 -38.33 34.21 30.12
C ALA A 434 -38.47 33.24 31.31
N ARG A 435 -39.67 33.20 31.94
CA ARG A 435 -39.99 32.20 32.97
C ARG A 435 -40.15 30.83 32.31
N VAL A 436 -39.49 29.80 32.84
CA VAL A 436 -39.51 28.44 32.34
C VAL A 436 -39.71 27.44 33.47
N ARG A 437 -40.35 26.32 33.17
CA ARG A 437 -40.38 25.13 34.03
C ARG A 437 -39.51 24.06 33.35
N PRO A 438 -38.31 23.78 33.86
CA PRO A 438 -37.44 22.78 33.27
C PRO A 438 -38.02 21.37 33.47
N ARG A 439 -38.17 20.62 32.40
CA ARG A 439 -38.51 19.21 32.40
C ARG A 439 -37.21 18.42 32.12
N PRO A 440 -36.66 17.72 33.10
CA PRO A 440 -35.42 16.99 32.89
C PRO A 440 -35.60 15.84 31.87
N VAL A 441 -34.81 15.87 30.81
CA VAL A 441 -34.77 14.81 29.79
C VAL A 441 -33.49 14.01 30.01
N VAL A 442 -33.65 12.70 30.15
CA VAL A 442 -32.47 11.81 30.26
C VAL A 442 -31.81 11.71 28.91
N TRP A 443 -30.56 12.12 28.86
CA TRP A 443 -29.75 12.06 27.66
C TRP A 443 -28.40 11.35 27.97
N ALA A 444 -27.85 10.55 27.01
CA ALA A 444 -26.55 9.90 27.11
C ALA A 444 -25.74 10.15 25.81
N PRO A 445 -24.48 10.63 25.91
CA PRO A 445 -23.61 10.71 24.75
C PRO A 445 -23.32 9.30 24.21
N GLY A 446 -23.44 9.09 22.90
CA GLY A 446 -23.22 7.79 22.27
C GLY A 446 -24.30 6.73 22.53
N GLY A 447 -25.41 7.08 23.21
CA GLY A 447 -26.52 6.19 23.47
C GLY A 447 -27.52 6.19 22.32
N ALA A 448 -27.53 5.13 21.58
CA ALA A 448 -28.67 4.48 20.90
C ALA A 448 -29.87 5.37 20.53
N ALA A 449 -29.69 6.33 19.62
CA ALA A 449 -30.80 6.77 18.78
C ALA A 449 -31.28 5.65 17.83
N GLY A 450 -30.56 4.51 17.75
CA GLY A 450 -30.94 3.32 17.02
C GLY A 450 -31.93 2.42 17.75
N ALA A 451 -31.91 2.34 19.10
CA ALA A 451 -32.77 1.45 19.84
C ALA A 451 -34.22 1.96 19.99
N ALA A 452 -34.45 3.28 19.97
CA ALA A 452 -35.80 3.84 20.06
C ALA A 452 -36.58 3.79 18.74
N ARG A 453 -35.90 3.68 17.59
CA ARG A 453 -36.57 3.47 16.28
C ARG A 453 -36.88 2.02 15.97
N ALA A 454 -36.16 1.07 16.53
CA ALA A 454 -36.46 -0.36 16.36
C ALA A 454 -37.69 -0.79 17.16
N GLY A 455 -38.02 -0.13 18.30
CA GLY A 455 -39.23 -0.40 19.08
C GLY A 455 -40.53 0.17 18.46
N ALA A 456 -40.45 1.25 17.68
CA ALA A 456 -41.63 1.85 17.07
C ALA A 456 -42.01 1.23 15.72
N ALA A 457 -41.11 0.50 15.08
CA ALA A 457 -41.39 -0.22 13.81
C ALA A 457 -41.99 -1.61 14.05
N GLY A 458 -41.85 -2.18 15.26
CA GLY A 458 -42.42 -3.48 15.62
C GLY A 458 -43.94 -3.46 15.86
N ASP A 459 -44.49 -2.31 16.31
CA ASP A 459 -45.92 -2.23 16.65
C ASP A 459 -46.83 -1.88 15.48
N ALA A 460 -46.30 -1.33 14.39
CA ALA A 460 -47.04 -1.05 13.17
C ALA A 460 -47.22 -2.30 12.28
N GLY A 461 -46.38 -3.32 12.42
CA GLY A 461 -46.48 -4.60 11.67
C GLY A 461 -47.54 -5.55 12.21
N ALA A 462 -47.81 -5.50 13.52
CA ALA A 462 -48.80 -6.38 14.18
C ALA A 462 -50.25 -5.93 13.94
N ALA A 463 -50.46 -4.64 13.59
CA ALA A 463 -51.80 -4.12 13.31
C ALA A 463 -52.31 -4.44 11.87
N MET A 464 -51.42 -4.73 10.91
CA MET A 464 -51.79 -5.04 9.53
C MET A 464 -52.09 -6.52 9.28
N THR A 465 -51.66 -7.44 10.13
CA THR A 465 -51.89 -8.87 9.96
C THR A 465 -53.27 -9.31 10.47
N ASN A 466 -53.95 -8.47 11.27
CA ASN A 466 -55.30 -8.76 11.79
C ASN A 466 -56.46 -8.23 10.95
N ALA A 467 -56.20 -7.53 9.84
CA ALA A 467 -57.21 -6.95 8.95
C ALA A 467 -57.49 -7.75 7.67
N MET A 468 -56.77 -8.85 7.42
CA MET A 468 -56.98 -9.70 6.21
C MET A 468 -57.40 -11.16 6.51
N GLY A 469 -58.01 -11.39 7.64
CA GLY A 469 -58.56 -12.71 7.98
C GLY A 469 -60.02 -12.62 8.39
N ARG A 470 -60.88 -12.27 7.45
CA ARG A 470 -62.33 -12.63 7.43
C ARG A 470 -62.84 -12.60 5.99
#